data_ff9b2e86ded64aa858b6c4cf4c7dfd16
#
_entry.id   ff9b2e86ded64aa858b6c4cf4c7dfd16
#
_cell.length_a   1.000
_cell.length_b   1.000
_cell.length_c   1.000
_cell.angle_alpha   90.00
_cell.angle_beta   90.00
_cell.angle_gamma   90.00
#
_symmetry.space_group_name_H-M   'P 1'
#
loop_
_entity.id
_entity.type
_entity.pdbx_description
1 polymer ?
#
loop_
_entity_poly.entity_id
_entity_poly.type
_entity_poly.pdbx_seq_one_letter_code
_entity_poly.pdbx_strand_id
1 'polypeptide(L)'
;YWESTSLVTSSDRFLLSQNSHWSQLYHWSFGWWKSAAALDWIDSYWHDLQNAYNTNEHFVLKDPRLCILLEGMIPCLVDSLLQLDFLLILRSPVEVVISLCKAEEISPYDALNLWIGSVFRAECSSRPYSRNILTYYQLLNRPQTILDSLGLNWNPSLMESRLDQATS
;
A
#
# COMPACT_ATOMS: atom_id res chain seq x y z
N TYR A 1 -7.52 -7.37 9.76
CA TYR A 1 -6.88 -6.37 8.91
C TYR A 1 -5.36 -6.57 8.97
N TRP A 2 -4.70 -6.49 7.81
CA TRP A 2 -3.26 -6.65 7.66
C TRP A 2 -2.52 -5.31 7.74
N GLU A 3 -3.25 -4.23 7.98
CA GLU A 3 -2.75 -2.88 8.02
C GLU A 3 -2.57 -2.45 9.48
N SER A 4 -1.49 -1.76 9.78
CA SER A 4 -1.32 -1.12 11.09
C SER A 4 -2.34 0.00 11.24
N THR A 5 -3.21 -0.09 12.23
CA THR A 5 -4.26 0.92 12.48
C THR A 5 -3.67 2.31 12.73
N SER A 6 -2.52 2.40 13.41
CA SER A 6 -1.84 3.67 13.67
C SER A 6 -1.38 4.33 12.38
N LEU A 7 -0.73 3.57 11.49
CA LEU A 7 -0.21 4.07 10.21
C LEU A 7 -1.33 4.47 9.25
N VAL A 8 -2.40 3.66 9.17
CA VAL A 8 -3.59 4.01 8.39
C VAL A 8 -4.22 5.30 8.90
N THR A 9 -4.38 5.44 10.22
CA THR A 9 -4.94 6.65 10.84
C THR A 9 -4.04 7.87 10.59
N SER A 10 -2.72 7.72 10.63
CA SER A 10 -1.76 8.78 10.31
C SER A 10 -1.94 9.26 8.87
N SER A 11 -1.99 8.32 7.91
CA SER A 11 -2.23 8.62 6.50
C SER A 11 -3.57 9.33 6.27
N ASP A 12 -4.65 8.84 6.88
CA ASP A 12 -5.98 9.46 6.73
C ASP A 12 -6.04 10.88 7.30
N ARG A 13 -5.43 11.11 8.46
CA ARG A 13 -5.34 12.47 9.05
C ARG A 13 -4.58 13.42 8.14
N PHE A 14 -3.46 12.96 7.57
CA PHE A 14 -2.71 13.76 6.63
C PHE A 14 -3.54 14.10 5.39
N LEU A 15 -4.20 13.12 4.77
CA LEU A 15 -5.06 13.34 3.62
C LEU A 15 -6.19 14.35 3.92
N LEU A 16 -6.85 14.20 5.07
CA LEU A 16 -7.88 15.15 5.51
C LEU A 16 -7.33 16.57 5.69
N SER A 17 -6.12 16.73 6.24
CA SER A 17 -5.47 18.03 6.38
C SER A 17 -5.19 18.70 5.04
N GLN A 18 -5.06 17.92 3.98
CA GLN A 18 -4.88 18.38 2.59
C GLN A 18 -6.21 18.50 1.82
N ASN A 19 -7.35 18.48 2.52
CA ASN A 19 -8.69 18.45 1.92
C ASN A 19 -8.84 17.31 0.88
N SER A 20 -8.27 16.16 1.17
CA SER A 20 -8.27 15.00 0.29
C SER A 20 -8.73 13.73 1.01
N HIS A 21 -9.03 12.71 0.23
CA HIS A 21 -9.43 11.39 0.71
C HIS A 21 -8.70 10.32 -0.08
N TRP A 22 -8.54 9.11 0.48
CA TRP A 22 -7.81 8.03 -0.17
C TRP A 22 -8.34 7.68 -1.58
N SER A 23 -9.66 7.82 -1.81
CA SER A 23 -10.28 7.58 -3.12
C SER A 23 -10.00 8.69 -4.16
N GLN A 24 -9.40 9.80 -3.74
CA GLN A 24 -9.07 10.96 -4.58
C GLN A 24 -7.57 11.13 -4.82
N LEU A 25 -6.76 10.20 -4.36
CA LEU A 25 -5.29 10.27 -4.48
C LEU A 25 -4.78 10.40 -5.92
N TYR A 26 -5.55 9.93 -6.90
CA TYR A 26 -5.19 10.07 -8.31
C TYR A 26 -5.13 11.52 -8.81
N HIS A 27 -5.75 12.47 -8.09
CA HIS A 27 -5.64 13.89 -8.38
C HIS A 27 -4.33 14.53 -7.91
N TRP A 28 -3.58 13.85 -7.05
CA TRP A 28 -2.37 14.42 -6.49
C TRP A 28 -1.28 14.58 -7.55
N SER A 29 -0.67 15.78 -7.61
CA SER A 29 0.43 16.06 -8.52
C SER A 29 1.70 15.33 -8.10
N PHE A 30 2.58 15.07 -9.06
CA PHE A 30 3.94 14.64 -8.74
C PHE A 30 4.66 15.72 -7.92
N GLY A 31 5.44 15.29 -6.92
CA GLY A 31 6.16 16.21 -6.03
C GLY A 31 5.32 16.78 -4.89
N TRP A 32 4.13 16.24 -4.61
CA TRP A 32 3.28 16.61 -3.48
C TRP A 32 4.05 16.59 -2.14
N TRP A 33 5.02 15.69 -2.00
CA TRP A 33 5.82 15.49 -0.78
C TRP A 33 6.81 16.62 -0.50
N LYS A 34 6.97 17.59 -1.39
CA LYS A 34 7.87 18.75 -1.20
C LYS A 34 7.26 19.85 -0.35
N SER A 35 5.98 19.76 0.00
CA SER A 35 5.32 20.71 0.88
C SER A 35 5.77 20.54 2.33
N ALA A 36 5.80 21.61 3.12
CA ALA A 36 6.14 21.53 4.55
C ALA A 36 5.23 20.55 5.30
N ALA A 37 3.91 20.59 5.05
CA ALA A 37 2.97 19.71 5.68
C ALA A 37 3.20 18.21 5.33
N ALA A 38 3.67 17.93 4.12
CA ALA A 38 4.02 16.58 3.71
C ALA A 38 5.30 16.09 4.40
N LEU A 39 6.31 16.95 4.51
CA LEU A 39 7.56 16.62 5.21
C LEU A 39 7.31 16.35 6.69
N ASP A 40 6.53 17.18 7.37
CA ASP A 40 6.14 16.99 8.76
C ASP A 40 5.38 15.66 8.95
N TRP A 41 4.49 15.32 8.00
CA TRP A 41 3.79 14.03 8.04
C TRP A 41 4.73 12.86 7.81
N ILE A 42 5.66 12.93 6.86
CA ILE A 42 6.64 11.87 6.57
C ILE A 42 7.47 11.55 7.82
N ASP A 43 7.96 12.58 8.51
CA ASP A 43 8.74 12.41 9.76
C ASP A 43 7.88 11.75 10.85
N SER A 44 6.64 12.20 11.02
CA SER A 44 5.70 11.61 11.99
C SER A 44 5.36 10.17 11.64
N TYR A 45 5.10 9.88 10.36
CA TYR A 45 4.79 8.52 9.90
C TYR A 45 5.97 7.57 10.09
N TRP A 46 7.20 8.05 9.85
CA TRP A 46 8.42 7.28 10.12
C TRP A 46 8.54 6.91 11.60
N HIS A 47 8.28 7.85 12.48
CA HIS A 47 8.27 7.58 13.92
C HIS A 47 7.19 6.54 14.30
N ASP A 48 5.98 6.68 13.77
CA ASP A 48 4.91 5.71 14.00
C ASP A 48 5.26 4.32 13.44
N LEU A 49 5.95 4.26 12.29
CA LEU A 49 6.42 3.01 11.70
C LEU A 49 7.43 2.31 12.62
N GLN A 50 8.41 3.04 13.16
CA GLN A 50 9.40 2.51 14.10
C GLN A 50 8.76 1.99 15.40
N ASN A 51 7.69 2.63 15.84
CA ASN A 51 6.93 2.18 17.01
C ASN A 51 6.05 0.95 16.71
N ALA A 52 5.55 0.82 15.49
CA ALA A 52 4.66 -0.27 15.07
C ALA A 52 5.43 -1.55 14.70
N TYR A 53 6.66 -1.42 14.22
CA TYR A 53 7.50 -2.52 13.73
C TYR A 53 8.90 -2.45 14.36
N ASN A 54 9.48 -3.62 14.62
CA ASN A 54 10.91 -3.71 14.90
C ASN A 54 11.69 -3.52 13.60
N THR A 55 12.16 -2.29 13.34
CA THR A 55 12.87 -1.94 12.10
C THR A 55 14.25 -2.60 11.95
N ASN A 56 14.73 -3.31 12.97
CA ASN A 56 15.94 -4.15 12.89
C ASN A 56 15.66 -5.55 12.33
N GLU A 57 14.40 -5.88 12.06
CA GLU A 57 13.97 -7.16 11.53
C GLU A 57 13.22 -6.96 10.20
N HIS A 58 12.99 -8.06 9.48
CA HIS A 58 12.14 -8.03 8.29
C HIS A 58 10.69 -7.78 8.68
N PHE A 59 10.06 -6.80 8.07
CA PHE A 59 8.63 -6.54 8.22
C PHE A 59 7.98 -6.27 6.86
N VAL A 60 6.68 -6.45 6.79
CA VAL A 60 5.87 -6.17 5.60
C VAL A 60 4.94 -5.01 5.89
N LEU A 61 5.07 -3.96 5.11
CA LEU A 61 4.18 -2.81 5.16
C LEU A 61 3.16 -2.91 4.02
N LYS A 62 1.89 -2.98 4.35
CA LYS A 62 0.79 -3.00 3.38
C LYS A 62 -0.25 -1.95 3.72
N ASP A 63 -0.44 -1.01 2.83
CA ASP A 63 -1.53 -0.05 2.82
C ASP A 63 -1.79 0.33 1.35
N PRO A 64 -3.04 0.26 0.83
CA PRO A 64 -3.35 0.67 -0.54
C PRO A 64 -2.95 2.12 -0.87
N ARG A 65 -2.93 3.01 0.13
CA ARG A 65 -2.52 4.41 -0.03
C ARG A 65 -1.06 4.56 -0.40
N LEU A 66 -0.22 3.59 0.00
CA LEU A 66 1.20 3.58 -0.31
C LEU A 66 1.50 3.55 -1.81
N CYS A 67 0.58 3.06 -2.63
CA CYS A 67 0.74 3.17 -4.08
C CYS A 67 1.07 4.60 -4.53
N ILE A 68 0.61 5.61 -3.80
CA ILE A 68 0.83 7.03 -4.09
C ILE A 68 1.69 7.71 -3.01
N LEU A 69 1.43 7.43 -1.74
CA LEU A 69 2.13 8.10 -0.64
C LEU A 69 3.60 7.65 -0.52
N LEU A 70 3.92 6.44 -0.97
CA LEU A 70 5.28 5.89 -0.90
C LEU A 70 6.31 6.76 -1.65
N GLU A 71 5.91 7.43 -2.72
CA GLU A 71 6.76 8.34 -3.48
C GLU A 71 7.45 9.38 -2.59
N GLY A 72 6.73 9.93 -1.61
CA GLY A 72 7.29 10.87 -0.64
C GLY A 72 8.08 10.22 0.48
N MET A 73 7.75 8.97 0.82
CA MET A 73 8.37 8.26 1.95
C MET A 73 9.69 7.58 1.59
N ILE A 74 9.88 7.18 0.34
CA ILE A 74 11.08 6.45 -0.12
C ILE A 74 12.38 7.13 0.32
N PRO A 75 12.59 8.45 0.17
CA PRO A 75 13.82 9.09 0.60
C PRO A 75 14.12 8.84 2.09
N CYS A 76 13.14 9.02 2.96
CA CYS A 76 13.28 8.79 4.39
C CYS A 76 13.61 7.32 4.71
N LEU A 77 12.95 6.36 4.05
CA LEU A 77 13.20 4.93 4.22
C LEU A 77 14.62 4.53 3.80
N VAL A 78 15.11 5.08 2.68
CA VAL A 78 16.47 4.84 2.18
C VAL A 78 17.51 5.47 3.08
N ASP A 79 17.29 6.70 3.53
CA ASP A 79 18.20 7.40 4.45
C ASP A 79 18.30 6.67 5.80
N SER A 80 17.28 5.91 6.16
CA SER A 80 17.29 5.05 7.35
C SER A 80 17.97 3.70 7.16
N LEU A 81 18.69 3.50 6.05
CA LEU A 81 19.44 2.29 5.70
C LEU A 81 18.59 1.02 5.58
N LEU A 82 17.29 1.16 5.36
CA LEU A 82 16.42 0.02 5.10
C LEU A 82 16.61 -0.51 3.67
N GLN A 83 16.74 -1.81 3.56
CA GLN A 83 16.66 -2.48 2.26
C GLN A 83 15.18 -2.59 1.87
N LEU A 84 14.83 -1.99 0.73
CA LEU A 84 13.47 -1.96 0.23
C LEU A 84 13.26 -2.98 -0.88
N ASP A 85 12.31 -3.89 -0.66
CA ASP A 85 11.82 -4.83 -1.66
C ASP A 85 10.32 -4.59 -1.89
N PHE A 86 9.93 -4.41 -3.14
CA PHE A 86 8.55 -4.09 -3.51
C PHE A 86 7.84 -5.30 -4.09
N LEU A 87 6.62 -5.54 -3.61
CA LEU A 87 5.69 -6.50 -4.18
C LEU A 87 4.47 -5.77 -4.73
N LEU A 88 4.40 -5.66 -6.06
CA LEU A 88 3.26 -5.07 -6.75
C LEU A 88 2.27 -6.17 -7.12
N ILE A 89 1.07 -6.11 -6.54
CA ILE A 89 0.01 -7.08 -6.82
C ILE A 89 -1.02 -6.42 -7.75
N LEU A 90 -1.06 -6.89 -9.00
CA LEU A 90 -1.97 -6.37 -10.01
C LEU A 90 -3.26 -7.20 -10.04
N ARG A 91 -4.39 -6.52 -9.92
CA ARG A 91 -5.71 -7.09 -10.12
C ARG A 91 -6.36 -6.50 -11.38
N SER A 92 -7.26 -7.27 -12.01
CA SER A 92 -8.03 -6.79 -13.17
C SER A 92 -8.71 -5.45 -12.87
N PRO A 93 -8.55 -4.41 -13.73
CA PRO A 93 -9.20 -3.12 -13.52
C PRO A 93 -10.72 -3.25 -13.42
N VAL A 94 -11.33 -4.14 -14.20
CA VAL A 94 -12.78 -4.38 -14.16
C VAL A 94 -13.22 -4.90 -12.79
N GLU A 95 -12.51 -5.87 -12.23
CA GLU A 95 -12.82 -6.41 -10.91
C GLU A 95 -12.63 -5.38 -9.80
N VAL A 96 -11.59 -4.55 -9.89
CA VAL A 96 -11.33 -3.48 -8.92
C VAL A 96 -12.42 -2.43 -8.99
N VAL A 97 -12.78 -1.97 -10.19
CA VAL A 97 -13.86 -0.99 -10.40
C VAL A 97 -15.18 -1.50 -9.83
N ILE A 98 -15.58 -2.73 -10.17
CA ILE A 98 -16.83 -3.33 -9.64
C ILE A 98 -16.79 -3.39 -8.11
N SER A 99 -15.66 -3.81 -7.53
CA SER A 99 -15.50 -3.92 -6.08
C SER A 99 -15.60 -2.56 -5.38
N LEU A 100 -14.91 -1.54 -5.90
CA LEU A 100 -14.90 -0.20 -5.33
C LEU A 100 -16.26 0.50 -5.45
N CYS A 101 -16.92 0.39 -6.60
CA CYS A 101 -18.27 0.94 -6.78
C CYS A 101 -19.28 0.32 -5.80
N LYS A 102 -19.14 -0.98 -5.52
CA LYS A 102 -20.05 -1.69 -4.62
C LYS A 102 -19.76 -1.40 -3.14
N ALA A 103 -18.49 -1.32 -2.74
CA ALA A 103 -18.10 -1.21 -1.34
C ALA A 103 -18.06 0.24 -0.84
N GLU A 104 -17.67 1.18 -1.71
CA GLU A 104 -17.34 2.56 -1.34
C GLU A 104 -18.23 3.60 -2.02
N GLU A 105 -19.20 3.16 -2.80
CA GLU A 105 -20.17 4.02 -3.52
C GLU A 105 -19.53 5.08 -4.44
N ILE A 106 -18.29 4.85 -4.90
CA ILE A 106 -17.61 5.75 -5.84
C ILE A 106 -18.00 5.45 -7.28
N SER A 107 -17.91 6.48 -8.14
CA SER A 107 -18.26 6.30 -9.55
C SER A 107 -17.31 5.35 -10.28
N PRO A 108 -17.75 4.63 -11.34
CA PRO A 108 -16.86 3.78 -12.14
C PRO A 108 -15.68 4.56 -12.74
N TYR A 109 -15.90 5.83 -13.07
CA TYR A 109 -14.86 6.72 -13.60
C TYR A 109 -13.77 6.98 -12.55
N ASP A 110 -14.17 7.36 -11.32
CA ASP A 110 -13.24 7.63 -10.23
C ASP A 110 -12.50 6.34 -9.80
N ALA A 111 -13.21 5.21 -9.72
CA ALA A 111 -12.63 3.92 -9.41
C ALA A 111 -11.56 3.49 -10.43
N LEU A 112 -11.81 3.72 -11.73
CA LEU A 112 -10.85 3.43 -12.79
C LEU A 112 -9.63 4.36 -12.71
N ASN A 113 -9.84 5.67 -12.50
CA ASN A 113 -8.75 6.62 -12.35
C ASN A 113 -7.90 6.33 -11.11
N LEU A 114 -8.53 5.94 -10.00
CA LEU A 114 -7.83 5.52 -8.79
C LEU A 114 -6.96 4.29 -9.05
N TRP A 115 -7.49 3.28 -9.77
CA TRP A 115 -6.72 2.09 -10.15
C TRP A 115 -5.53 2.45 -11.05
N ILE A 116 -5.75 3.24 -12.11
CA ILE A 116 -4.70 3.67 -13.04
C ILE A 116 -3.63 4.45 -12.29
N GLY A 117 -4.03 5.44 -11.50
CA GLY A 117 -3.11 6.29 -10.73
C GLY A 117 -2.27 5.48 -9.74
N SER A 118 -2.91 4.55 -9.02
CA SER A 118 -2.24 3.68 -8.05
C SER A 118 -1.20 2.77 -8.72
N VAL A 119 -1.58 2.08 -9.78
CA VAL A 119 -0.68 1.17 -10.51
C VAL A 119 0.49 1.93 -11.12
N PHE A 120 0.20 3.06 -11.78
CA PHE A 120 1.23 3.87 -12.45
C PHE A 120 2.25 4.42 -11.45
N ARG A 121 1.79 4.98 -10.33
CA ARG A 121 2.69 5.55 -9.32
C ARG A 121 3.48 4.48 -8.57
N ALA A 122 2.85 3.38 -8.19
CA ALA A 122 3.56 2.26 -7.57
C ALA A 122 4.66 1.72 -8.48
N GLU A 123 4.35 1.58 -9.79
CA GLU A 123 5.31 1.14 -10.78
C GLU A 123 6.47 2.13 -10.93
N CYS A 124 6.19 3.42 -11.09
CA CYS A 124 7.21 4.46 -11.22
C CYS A 124 8.11 4.55 -9.98
N SER A 125 7.53 4.56 -8.79
CA SER A 125 8.28 4.73 -7.54
C SER A 125 9.15 3.53 -7.21
N SER A 126 8.75 2.33 -7.60
CA SER A 126 9.49 1.10 -7.31
C SER A 126 10.59 0.74 -8.32
N ARG A 127 10.64 1.41 -9.49
CA ARG A 127 11.60 1.08 -10.57
C ARG A 127 13.07 1.00 -10.14
N PRO A 128 13.57 1.91 -9.29
CA PRO A 128 14.99 1.89 -8.89
C PRO A 128 15.34 0.77 -7.91
N TYR A 129 14.37 0.02 -7.42
CA TYR A 129 14.54 -0.93 -6.31
C TYR A 129 14.26 -2.37 -6.74
N SER A 130 14.66 -3.31 -5.87
CA SER A 130 14.24 -4.71 -5.99
C SER A 130 12.72 -4.79 -5.98
N ARG A 131 12.14 -5.46 -6.99
CA ARG A 131 10.69 -5.56 -7.11
C ARG A 131 10.21 -6.83 -7.79
N ASN A 132 9.08 -7.31 -7.34
CA ASN A 132 8.34 -8.39 -7.96
C ASN A 132 6.95 -7.89 -8.36
N ILE A 133 6.50 -8.26 -9.55
CA ILE A 133 5.18 -7.91 -10.05
C ILE A 133 4.40 -9.20 -10.26
N LEU A 134 3.27 -9.32 -9.57
CA LEU A 134 2.41 -10.50 -9.58
C LEU A 134 0.98 -10.11 -9.90
N THR A 135 0.25 -11.04 -10.50
CA THR A 135 -1.21 -10.90 -10.57
C THR A 135 -1.85 -11.40 -9.27
N TYR A 136 -2.98 -10.80 -8.90
CA TYR A 136 -3.79 -11.26 -7.77
C TYR A 136 -4.16 -12.75 -7.92
N TYR A 137 -4.43 -13.20 -9.13
CA TYR A 137 -4.71 -14.59 -9.44
C TYR A 137 -3.52 -15.53 -9.12
N GLN A 138 -2.29 -15.12 -9.45
CA GLN A 138 -1.09 -15.91 -9.11
C GLN A 138 -0.94 -16.04 -7.59
N LEU A 139 -1.13 -14.92 -6.86
CA LEU A 139 -1.06 -14.94 -5.41
C LEU A 139 -2.11 -15.87 -4.78
N LEU A 140 -3.35 -15.86 -5.27
CA LEU A 140 -4.41 -16.73 -4.75
C LEU A 140 -4.17 -18.22 -5.04
N ASN A 141 -3.64 -18.54 -6.21
CA ASN A 141 -3.48 -19.94 -6.62
C ASN A 141 -2.19 -20.60 -6.13
N ARG A 142 -1.16 -19.81 -5.84
CA ARG A 142 0.16 -20.30 -5.41
C ARG A 142 0.78 -19.43 -4.30
N PRO A 143 0.05 -19.17 -3.20
CA PRO A 143 0.51 -18.24 -2.17
C PRO A 143 1.84 -18.69 -1.57
N GLN A 144 1.95 -19.97 -1.21
CA GLN A 144 3.16 -20.50 -0.57
C GLN A 144 4.39 -20.37 -1.47
N THR A 145 4.30 -20.83 -2.72
CA THR A 145 5.42 -20.77 -3.68
C THR A 145 5.93 -19.33 -3.88
N ILE A 146 5.00 -18.38 -3.91
CA ILE A 146 5.33 -16.96 -4.09
C ILE A 146 6.00 -16.41 -2.84
N LEU A 147 5.43 -16.63 -1.67
CA LEU A 147 5.98 -16.12 -0.41
C LEU A 147 7.32 -16.76 -0.08
N ASP A 148 7.50 -18.06 -0.34
CA ASP A 148 8.79 -18.75 -0.21
C ASP A 148 9.86 -18.12 -1.13
N SER A 149 9.49 -17.78 -2.37
CA SER A 149 10.40 -17.11 -3.31
C SER A 149 10.82 -15.70 -2.89
N LEU A 150 10.03 -15.08 -2.00
CA LEU A 150 10.29 -13.75 -1.41
C LEU A 150 10.96 -13.86 -0.04
N GLY A 151 11.27 -15.07 0.44
CA GLY A 151 11.82 -15.29 1.77
C GLY A 151 10.83 -14.97 2.91
N LEU A 152 9.54 -14.92 2.61
CA LEU A 152 8.48 -14.64 3.58
C LEU A 152 7.87 -15.95 4.09
N ASN A 153 7.86 -16.13 5.41
CA ASN A 153 7.24 -17.30 6.03
C ASN A 153 5.72 -17.26 5.87
N TRP A 154 5.17 -18.31 5.28
CA TRP A 154 3.75 -18.50 5.14
C TRP A 154 3.19 -19.33 6.32
N ASN A 155 2.16 -18.81 6.97
CA ASN A 155 1.41 -19.57 7.97
C ASN A 155 -0.05 -19.79 7.50
N PRO A 156 -0.37 -20.98 6.97
CA PRO A 156 -1.71 -21.28 6.43
C PRO A 156 -2.82 -21.16 7.49
N SER A 157 -2.55 -21.46 8.76
CA SER A 157 -3.55 -21.42 9.83
C SER A 157 -4.12 -20.01 10.09
N LEU A 158 -3.39 -18.96 9.73
CA LEU A 158 -3.87 -17.58 9.82
C LEU A 158 -4.88 -17.21 8.73
N MET A 159 -4.90 -17.92 7.59
CA MET A 159 -5.86 -17.71 6.51
C MET A 159 -7.18 -18.43 6.75
N GLU A 160 -7.13 -19.67 7.21
CA GLU A 160 -8.35 -20.48 7.47
C GLU A 160 -9.25 -19.81 8.50
N SER A 161 -8.68 -19.27 9.59
CA SER A 161 -9.44 -18.58 10.63
C SER A 161 -10.16 -17.30 10.17
N ARG A 162 -9.79 -16.74 9.00
CA ARG A 162 -10.39 -15.52 8.47
C ARG A 162 -11.33 -15.73 7.29
N LEU A 163 -11.19 -16.81 6.55
CA LEU A 163 -12.19 -17.24 5.56
C LEU A 163 -13.50 -17.59 6.26
N ASP A 164 -13.44 -18.22 7.44
CA ASP A 164 -14.61 -18.55 8.25
C ASP A 164 -15.31 -17.33 8.83
N GLN A 165 -14.57 -16.22 9.10
CA GLN A 165 -15.15 -14.95 9.57
C GLN A 165 -15.75 -14.11 8.43
N ALA A 166 -15.36 -14.31 7.19
CA ALA A 166 -15.89 -13.59 6.03
C ALA A 166 -17.14 -14.25 5.43
N THR A 167 -17.44 -15.50 5.84
CA THR A 167 -18.58 -16.29 5.37
C THR A 167 -19.70 -16.40 6.42
N SER A 168 -19.53 -15.84 7.61
CA SER A 168 -20.51 -15.73 8.69
C SER A 168 -21.01 -14.29 8.83
#